data_e40f791960f1c3e226a2c10db829e0e6
#
_entry.id   e40f791960f1c3e226a2c10db829e0e6
#
_cell.length_a   1.000
_cell.length_b   1.000
_cell.length_c   1.000
_cell.angle_alpha   90.00
_cell.angle_beta   90.00
_cell.angle_gamma   90.00
#
_symmetry.space_group_name_H-M   'P 1'
#
loop_
_entity.id
_entity.type
_entity.pdbx_description
1 polymer ?
#
loop_
_entity_poly.entity_id
_entity_poly.type
_entity_poly.pdbx_seq_one_letter_code
_entity_poly.pdbx_strand_id
1 'polypeptide(L)'
;METTIKGVRYRIGKLAAFDQLKIARKLAPTAILIGALAKAEAASSDTSMLTLLILSHLSDADSEQVMALCLAVVTRMEATGAAKIWSPGGLMFSDIEMMDMLRLTADTIVDNLGSFFLSALADLEAKTTEL
;
A
#
# COMPACT_ATOMS: atom_id res chain seq x y z
N MET A 1 -9.73 1.95 7.38
CA MET A 1 -9.38 3.21 6.71
C MET A 1 -10.23 3.38 5.46
N GLU A 2 -10.67 4.57 5.18
CA GLU A 2 -11.39 4.90 3.94
C GLU A 2 -10.62 5.95 3.15
N THR A 3 -10.73 5.88 1.83
CA THR A 3 -10.17 6.88 0.92
C THR A 3 -11.16 7.16 -0.21
N THR A 4 -11.08 8.36 -0.78
CA THR A 4 -11.93 8.77 -1.90
C THR A 4 -11.04 9.12 -3.09
N ILE A 5 -11.32 8.50 -4.23
CA ILE A 5 -10.61 8.74 -5.47
C ILE A 5 -11.63 9.04 -6.56
N LYS A 6 -11.53 10.21 -7.18
CA LYS A 6 -12.46 10.65 -8.25
C LYS A 6 -13.94 10.54 -7.83
N GLY A 7 -14.22 10.88 -6.57
CA GLY A 7 -15.57 10.82 -6.03
C GLY A 7 -16.06 9.44 -5.60
N VAL A 8 -15.26 8.41 -5.79
CA VAL A 8 -15.60 7.03 -5.39
C VAL A 8 -14.93 6.71 -4.06
N ARG A 9 -15.69 6.18 -3.12
CA ARG A 9 -15.20 5.80 -1.79
C ARG A 9 -14.73 4.35 -1.79
N TYR A 10 -13.54 4.14 -1.22
CA TYR A 10 -12.97 2.81 -1.04
C TYR A 10 -12.66 2.59 0.44
N ARG A 11 -12.82 1.34 0.89
CA ARG A 11 -12.44 0.93 2.24
C ARG A 11 -11.21 0.05 2.15
N ILE A 12 -10.19 0.41 2.93
CA ILE A 12 -8.94 -0.34 3.02
C ILE A 12 -9.05 -1.28 4.22
N GLY A 13 -8.96 -2.57 3.97
CA GLY A 13 -9.05 -3.59 5.01
C GLY A 13 -7.70 -3.95 5.61
N LYS A 14 -7.73 -4.91 6.53
CA LYS A 14 -6.52 -5.42 7.18
C LYS A 14 -6.02 -6.66 6.46
N LEU A 15 -4.71 -6.67 6.20
CA LEU A 15 -4.03 -7.85 5.66
C LEU A 15 -3.88 -8.89 6.78
N ALA A 16 -4.00 -10.18 6.41
CA ALA A 16 -3.66 -11.26 7.32
C ALA A 16 -2.18 -11.19 7.69
N ALA A 17 -1.83 -11.68 8.89
CA ALA A 17 -0.46 -11.56 9.40
C ALA A 17 0.60 -12.13 8.45
N PHE A 18 0.35 -13.28 7.83
CA PHE A 18 1.30 -13.85 6.88
C PHE A 18 1.42 -13.02 5.60
N ASP A 19 0.35 -12.37 5.16
CA ASP A 19 0.38 -11.49 3.99
C ASP A 19 1.15 -10.20 4.32
N GLN A 20 0.97 -9.66 5.53
CA GLN A 20 1.77 -8.55 6.03
C GLN A 20 3.25 -8.89 6.01
N LEU A 21 3.60 -10.09 6.49
CA LEU A 21 4.99 -10.55 6.50
C LEU A 21 5.56 -10.70 5.10
N LYS A 22 4.80 -11.26 4.17
CA LYS A 22 5.25 -11.40 2.77
C LYS A 22 5.56 -10.04 2.16
N ILE A 23 4.66 -9.07 2.35
CA ILE A 23 4.85 -7.72 1.83
C ILE A 23 6.04 -7.04 2.52
N ALA A 24 6.12 -7.11 3.84
CA ALA A 24 7.20 -6.49 4.60
C ALA A 24 8.58 -7.02 4.16
N ARG A 25 8.69 -8.33 3.94
CA ARG A 25 9.95 -8.93 3.49
C ARG A 25 10.37 -8.43 2.11
N LYS A 26 9.41 -8.27 1.20
CA LYS A 26 9.70 -7.78 -0.15
C LYS A 26 10.05 -6.29 -0.14
N LEU A 27 9.44 -5.51 0.75
CA LEU A 27 9.62 -4.07 0.82
C LEU A 27 10.75 -3.63 1.77
N ALA A 28 11.29 -4.54 2.59
CA ALA A 28 12.33 -4.19 3.55
C ALA A 28 13.53 -3.44 2.93
N PRO A 29 14.04 -3.82 1.75
CA PRO A 29 15.13 -3.06 1.12
C PRO A 29 14.77 -1.61 0.78
N THR A 30 13.48 -1.29 0.69
CA THR A 30 12.98 0.06 0.40
C THR A 30 12.38 0.74 1.63
N ALA A 31 12.78 0.34 2.84
CA ALA A 31 12.18 0.82 4.09
C ALA A 31 12.19 2.35 4.22
N ILE A 32 13.27 3.02 3.76
CA ILE A 32 13.35 4.49 3.78
C ILE A 32 12.25 5.10 2.91
N LEU A 33 12.02 4.52 1.74
CA LEU A 33 10.97 4.99 0.83
C LEU A 33 9.57 4.74 1.41
N ILE A 34 9.39 3.64 2.15
CA ILE A 34 8.11 3.36 2.83
C ILE A 34 7.86 4.42 3.93
N GLY A 35 8.91 4.81 4.65
CA GLY A 35 8.80 5.90 5.62
C GLY A 35 8.40 7.22 4.97
N ALA A 36 8.99 7.53 3.82
CA ALA A 36 8.62 8.72 3.04
C ALA A 36 7.17 8.62 2.54
N LEU A 37 6.74 7.44 2.13
CA LEU A 37 5.37 7.17 1.70
C LEU A 37 4.36 7.46 2.83
N ALA A 38 4.67 6.98 4.05
CA ALA A 38 3.81 7.22 5.21
C ALA A 38 3.70 8.72 5.54
N LYS A 39 4.81 9.45 5.42
CA LYS A 39 4.81 10.90 5.62
C LYS A 39 4.01 11.64 4.54
N ALA A 40 4.14 11.22 3.29
CA ALA A 40 3.39 11.79 2.19
C ALA A 40 1.87 11.56 2.36
N GLU A 41 1.48 10.36 2.79
CA GLU A 41 0.08 10.03 3.11
C GLU A 41 -0.46 10.95 4.21
N ALA A 42 0.30 11.12 5.29
CA ALA A 42 -0.08 11.99 6.41
C ALA A 42 -0.24 13.45 5.98
N ALA A 43 0.54 13.89 4.99
CA ALA A 43 0.46 15.24 4.43
C ALA A 43 -0.57 15.38 3.30
N SER A 44 -1.31 14.33 2.99
CA SER A 44 -2.28 14.27 1.89
C SER A 44 -1.65 14.60 0.53
N SER A 45 -0.37 14.29 0.36
CA SER A 45 0.35 14.47 -0.90
C SER A 45 0.06 13.33 -1.87
N ASP A 46 0.30 13.55 -3.16
CA ASP A 46 0.18 12.49 -4.16
C ASP A 46 1.28 11.45 -3.93
N THR A 47 0.86 10.18 -3.80
CA THR A 47 1.75 9.07 -3.48
C THR A 47 2.05 8.15 -4.67
N SER A 48 1.47 8.44 -5.83
CA SER A 48 1.55 7.54 -7.00
C SER A 48 2.98 7.30 -7.46
N MET A 49 3.76 8.37 -7.65
CA MET A 49 5.14 8.24 -8.13
C MET A 49 6.02 7.52 -7.12
N LEU A 50 5.87 7.85 -5.84
CA LEU A 50 6.66 7.21 -4.78
C LEU A 50 6.34 5.71 -4.70
N THR A 51 5.06 5.35 -4.82
CA THR A 51 4.63 3.95 -4.86
C THR A 51 5.24 3.23 -6.07
N LEU A 52 5.23 3.86 -7.24
CA LEU A 52 5.85 3.30 -8.43
C LEU A 52 7.35 3.07 -8.23
N LEU A 53 8.05 4.03 -7.62
CA LEU A 53 9.48 3.90 -7.31
C LEU A 53 9.75 2.72 -6.37
N ILE A 54 8.92 2.55 -5.34
CA ILE A 54 9.04 1.42 -4.41
C ILE A 54 8.88 0.11 -5.16
N LEU A 55 7.81 -0.02 -5.95
CA LEU A 55 7.54 -1.24 -6.71
C LEU A 55 8.61 -1.53 -7.76
N SER A 56 9.26 -0.49 -8.30
CA SER A 56 10.31 -0.66 -9.31
C SER A 56 11.58 -1.34 -8.77
N HIS A 57 11.74 -1.42 -7.45
CA HIS A 57 12.82 -2.16 -6.81
C HIS A 57 12.54 -3.66 -6.71
N LEU A 58 11.34 -4.08 -7.07
CA LEU A 58 10.92 -5.48 -7.04
C LEU A 58 10.94 -6.06 -8.46
N SER A 59 11.04 -7.39 -8.55
CA SER A 59 10.78 -8.08 -9.83
C SER A 59 9.30 -7.85 -10.22
N ASP A 60 8.99 -8.06 -11.48
CA ASP A 60 7.60 -7.95 -11.95
C ASP A 60 6.68 -8.89 -11.16
N ALA A 61 7.12 -10.13 -10.91
CA ALA A 61 6.35 -11.10 -10.15
C ALA A 61 6.11 -10.65 -8.70
N ASP A 62 7.13 -10.11 -8.04
CA ASP A 62 7.00 -9.63 -6.66
C ASP A 62 6.15 -8.37 -6.58
N SER A 63 6.30 -7.46 -7.53
CA SER A 63 5.48 -6.26 -7.63
C SER A 63 4.00 -6.62 -7.80
N GLU A 64 3.70 -7.54 -8.73
CA GLU A 64 2.33 -8.01 -8.94
C GLU A 64 1.77 -8.69 -7.70
N GLN A 65 2.58 -9.49 -7.00
CA GLN A 65 2.13 -10.15 -5.77
C GLN A 65 1.79 -9.14 -4.67
N VAL A 66 2.64 -8.13 -4.47
CA VAL A 66 2.37 -7.07 -3.49
C VAL A 66 1.08 -6.36 -3.82
N MET A 67 0.90 -5.96 -5.08
CA MET A 67 -0.32 -5.26 -5.50
C MET A 67 -1.56 -6.14 -5.36
N ALA A 68 -1.48 -7.41 -5.75
CA ALA A 68 -2.61 -8.35 -5.63
C ALA A 68 -3.04 -8.53 -4.18
N LEU A 69 -2.09 -8.70 -3.27
CA LEU A 69 -2.37 -8.84 -1.84
C LEU A 69 -3.01 -7.56 -1.27
N CYS A 70 -2.49 -6.40 -1.65
CA CYS A 70 -3.02 -5.11 -1.21
C CYS A 70 -4.44 -4.86 -1.74
N LEU A 71 -4.64 -5.05 -3.04
CA LEU A 71 -5.94 -4.78 -3.66
C LEU A 71 -7.01 -5.76 -3.22
N ALA A 72 -6.63 -6.98 -2.82
CA ALA A 72 -7.57 -7.99 -2.35
C ALA A 72 -8.31 -7.60 -1.05
N VAL A 73 -7.76 -6.68 -0.26
CA VAL A 73 -8.41 -6.22 0.97
C VAL A 73 -9.13 -4.88 0.80
N VAL A 74 -9.19 -4.36 -0.42
CA VAL A 74 -9.88 -3.11 -0.72
C VAL A 74 -11.28 -3.41 -1.23
N THR A 75 -12.26 -2.66 -0.72
CA THR A 75 -13.65 -2.72 -1.20
C THR A 75 -14.09 -1.35 -1.68
N ARG A 76 -14.96 -1.36 -2.70
CA ARG A 76 -15.57 -0.15 -3.24
C ARG A 76 -16.96 0.00 -2.63
N MET A 77 -17.27 1.18 -2.16
CA MET A 77 -18.57 1.47 -1.56
C MET A 77 -19.54 1.81 -2.69
N GLU A 78 -20.50 0.90 -2.90
CA GLU A 78 -21.57 1.07 -3.91
C GLU A 78 -22.89 1.36 -3.21
N ALA A 79 -23.88 1.86 -3.97
CA ALA A 79 -25.22 2.11 -3.45
C ALA A 79 -25.86 0.84 -2.87
N THR A 80 -25.52 -0.33 -3.39
CA THR A 80 -26.04 -1.62 -2.99
C THR A 80 -25.19 -2.33 -1.92
N GLY A 81 -24.09 -1.71 -1.49
CA GLY A 81 -23.18 -2.27 -0.48
C GLY A 81 -21.73 -2.22 -0.92
N ALA A 82 -20.86 -2.91 -0.20
CA ALA A 82 -19.42 -2.96 -0.49
C ALA A 82 -19.13 -4.08 -1.50
N ALA A 83 -18.29 -3.79 -2.48
CA ALA A 83 -17.87 -4.75 -3.50
C ALA A 83 -16.35 -4.86 -3.54
N LYS A 84 -15.82 -6.08 -3.62
CA LYS A 84 -14.38 -6.31 -3.80
C LYS A 84 -13.92 -5.77 -5.15
N ILE A 85 -12.77 -5.11 -5.17
CA ILE A 85 -12.23 -4.56 -6.42
C ILE A 85 -11.29 -5.52 -7.13
N TRP A 86 -10.85 -6.58 -6.45
CA TRP A 86 -9.85 -7.53 -6.95
C TRP A 86 -10.31 -8.96 -6.77
N SER A 87 -10.10 -9.76 -7.80
CA SER A 87 -10.24 -11.22 -7.75
C SER A 87 -8.99 -11.85 -8.36
N PRO A 88 -8.79 -13.18 -8.27
CA PRO A 88 -7.66 -13.82 -8.93
C PRO A 88 -7.58 -13.57 -10.44
N GLY A 89 -8.68 -13.16 -11.06
CA GLY A 89 -8.70 -12.81 -12.49
C GLY A 89 -8.32 -11.36 -12.78
N GLY A 90 -8.16 -10.52 -11.76
CA GLY A 90 -7.78 -9.12 -11.91
C GLY A 90 -8.78 -8.14 -11.34
N LEU A 91 -8.72 -6.89 -11.82
CA LEU A 91 -9.62 -5.83 -11.37
C LEU A 91 -11.07 -6.10 -11.80
N MET A 92 -12.00 -5.83 -10.88
CA MET A 92 -13.43 -6.03 -11.09
C MET A 92 -14.13 -4.79 -11.64
N PHE A 93 -13.45 -3.65 -11.71
CA PHE A 93 -14.01 -2.37 -12.18
C PHE A 93 -13.09 -1.78 -13.24
N SER A 94 -13.64 -1.50 -14.41
CA SER A 94 -12.85 -0.99 -15.55
C SER A 94 -12.48 0.48 -15.42
N ASP A 95 -13.11 1.23 -14.52
CA ASP A 95 -12.80 2.63 -14.28
C ASP A 95 -11.65 2.85 -13.30
N ILE A 96 -11.10 1.78 -12.73
CA ILE A 96 -9.88 1.86 -11.90
C ILE A 96 -8.67 1.87 -12.83
N GLU A 97 -7.98 3.00 -12.86
CA GLU A 97 -6.81 3.19 -13.70
C GLU A 97 -5.51 2.89 -12.94
N MET A 98 -4.38 2.90 -13.65
CA MET A 98 -3.07 2.61 -13.07
C MET A 98 -2.77 3.49 -11.85
N MET A 99 -3.03 4.79 -11.94
CA MET A 99 -2.77 5.71 -10.82
C MET A 99 -3.66 5.42 -9.62
N ASP A 100 -4.89 5.00 -9.86
CA ASP A 100 -5.81 4.61 -8.78
C ASP A 100 -5.32 3.35 -8.09
N MET A 101 -4.84 2.36 -8.86
CA MET A 101 -4.23 1.14 -8.31
C MET A 101 -3.01 1.46 -7.44
N LEU A 102 -2.14 2.35 -7.92
CA LEU A 102 -0.95 2.75 -7.17
C LEU A 102 -1.34 3.43 -5.85
N ARG A 103 -2.33 4.30 -5.90
CA ARG A 103 -2.82 4.99 -4.71
C ARG A 103 -3.45 4.03 -3.70
N LEU A 104 -4.29 3.11 -4.16
CA LEU A 104 -4.91 2.11 -3.28
C LEU A 104 -3.86 1.16 -2.68
N THR A 105 -2.85 0.81 -3.45
CA THR A 105 -1.71 0.01 -2.96
C THR A 105 -0.96 0.78 -1.87
N ALA A 106 -0.66 2.06 -2.10
CA ALA A 106 0.00 2.92 -1.12
C ALA A 106 -0.81 3.01 0.18
N ASP A 107 -2.11 3.28 0.05
CA ASP A 107 -3.01 3.38 1.21
C ASP A 107 -3.00 2.09 2.03
N THR A 108 -3.01 0.93 1.35
CA THR A 108 -2.99 -0.37 2.03
C THR A 108 -1.66 -0.61 2.74
N ILE A 109 -0.54 -0.31 2.09
CA ILE A 109 0.79 -0.46 2.70
C ILE A 109 0.91 0.43 3.92
N VAL A 110 0.54 1.69 3.81
CA VAL A 110 0.66 2.64 4.92
C VAL A 110 -0.28 2.27 6.08
N ASP A 111 -1.53 1.93 5.78
CA ASP A 111 -2.51 1.58 6.80
C ASP A 111 -2.10 0.31 7.58
N ASN A 112 -1.53 -0.67 6.89
CA ASN A 112 -1.16 -1.95 7.50
C ASN A 112 0.28 -2.00 8.03
N LEU A 113 1.22 -1.33 7.40
CA LEU A 113 2.66 -1.48 7.67
C LEU A 113 3.38 -0.17 7.94
N GLY A 114 2.73 0.98 7.77
CA GLY A 114 3.38 2.28 7.93
C GLY A 114 4.01 2.47 9.31
N SER A 115 3.27 2.17 10.36
CA SER A 115 3.76 2.30 11.74
C SER A 115 4.95 1.38 12.01
N PHE A 116 4.90 0.16 11.50
CA PHE A 116 6.00 -0.80 11.64
C PHE A 116 7.29 -0.26 11.02
N PHE A 117 7.23 0.22 9.79
CA PHE A 117 8.41 0.74 9.10
C PHE A 117 8.93 2.03 9.74
N LEU A 118 8.07 2.92 10.19
CA LEU A 118 8.48 4.15 10.88
C LEU A 118 9.18 3.82 12.20
N SER A 119 8.64 2.89 12.98
CA SER A 119 9.27 2.44 14.24
C SER A 119 10.61 1.77 13.99
N ALA A 120 10.70 0.91 12.98
CA ALA A 120 11.93 0.22 12.64
C ALA A 120 13.02 1.20 12.21
N LEU A 121 12.68 2.22 11.41
CA LEU A 121 13.63 3.25 11.00
C LEU A 121 14.11 4.09 12.19
N ALA A 122 13.21 4.46 13.10
CA ALA A 122 13.57 5.19 14.32
C ALA A 122 14.53 4.40 15.19
N ASP A 123 14.28 3.09 15.36
CA ASP A 123 15.16 2.20 16.12
C ASP A 123 16.54 2.09 15.49
N LEU A 124 16.62 1.99 14.16
CA LEU A 124 17.89 1.95 13.44
C LEU A 124 18.67 3.25 13.58
N GLU A 125 17.99 4.39 13.47
CA GLU A 125 18.61 5.71 13.68
C GLU A 125 19.17 5.86 15.07
N ALA A 126 18.43 5.42 16.11
CA ALA A 126 18.88 5.47 17.49
C ALA A 126 20.14 4.62 17.70
N LYS A 127 20.19 3.40 17.16
CA LYS A 127 21.36 2.52 17.22
C LYS A 127 22.56 3.10 16.51
N THR A 128 22.35 3.70 15.36
CA THR A 128 23.41 4.34 14.57
C THR A 128 24.00 5.53 15.32
N THR A 129 23.18 6.31 16.02
CA THR A 129 23.61 7.46 16.79
C THR A 129 24.47 7.05 18.00
N GLU A 130 24.25 5.88 18.57
CA GLU A 130 25.00 5.37 19.70
C GLU A 130 26.40 4.88 19.32
N LEU A 131 26.64 4.64 18.05
CA LEU A 131 27.98 4.24 17.57
C LEU A 131 28.91 5.42 17.38
#